data_d62b627c0daaf7629b81e390ef35fbbd
#
_entry.id   d62b627c0daaf7629b81e390ef35fbbd
#
_cell.length_a   1.000
_cell.length_b   1.000
_cell.length_c   1.000
_cell.angle_alpha   90.00
_cell.angle_beta   90.00
_cell.angle_gamma   90.00
#
_symmetry.space_group_name_H-M   'P 1'
#
loop_
_entity.id
_entity.type
_entity.pdbx_description
1 polymer ?
#
loop_
_entity_poly.entity_id
_entity_poly.type
_entity_poly.pdbx_seq_one_letter_code
_entity_poly.pdbx_strand_id
1 'polypeptide(L)'
;MLRAFGAELQLTPGKEGIQGAIQLAKELVASVPNAYLLQQFDNLSNPEIHEKTTAEEIWEDCEGKLDALIAGVGTGGTITGCARFLKQKNPKIKVFAVEPSSSPVLSGGNPGSHAIQGIGAGFIPNVLDMNQIDEVIRINDNEAMDIGRRLAKEEGLLSGVSSGAAVAAALKVGNQPEFANKRLIVILPSFGERYLSTTMFTSIPAKPVKGNEYL
;
A
#
# COMPACT_ATOMS: atom_id res chain seq x y z
N MET A 1 17.72 -8.83 5.11
CA MET A 1 16.54 -9.66 5.46
C MET A 1 16.43 -10.90 4.57
N LEU A 2 16.15 -10.84 3.25
CA LEU A 2 15.96 -12.03 2.40
C LEU A 2 17.13 -13.01 2.46
N ARG A 3 18.37 -12.55 2.38
CA ARG A 3 19.56 -13.40 2.56
C ARG A 3 19.63 -14.05 3.94
N ALA A 4 19.17 -13.39 4.99
CA ALA A 4 19.14 -13.96 6.33
C ALA A 4 18.13 -15.11 6.45
N PHE A 5 17.14 -15.15 5.56
CA PHE A 5 16.21 -16.28 5.40
C PHE A 5 16.70 -17.35 4.41
N GLY A 6 17.94 -17.24 3.92
CA GLY A 6 18.53 -18.21 2.99
C GLY A 6 18.14 -18.02 1.52
N ALA A 7 17.47 -16.92 1.17
CA ALA A 7 17.10 -16.69 -0.22
C ALA A 7 18.29 -16.28 -1.08
N GLU A 8 18.38 -16.82 -2.28
CA GLU A 8 19.23 -16.30 -3.35
C GLU A 8 18.59 -15.05 -3.96
N LEU A 9 19.40 -14.04 -4.25
CA LEU A 9 18.92 -12.76 -4.76
C LEU A 9 19.46 -12.49 -6.16
N GLN A 10 18.53 -12.25 -7.08
CA GLN A 10 18.80 -11.67 -8.40
C GLN A 10 18.25 -10.25 -8.42
N LEU A 11 19.09 -9.26 -8.75
CA LEU A 11 18.70 -7.86 -8.82
C LEU A 11 18.64 -7.42 -10.26
N THR A 12 17.63 -6.65 -10.60
CA THR A 12 17.47 -5.96 -11.88
C THR A 12 17.81 -4.47 -11.74
N PRO A 13 18.22 -3.80 -12.84
CA PRO A 13 18.45 -2.36 -12.83
C PRO A 13 17.20 -1.59 -12.38
N GLY A 14 17.35 -0.65 -11.42
CA GLY A 14 16.21 0.10 -10.87
C GLY A 14 15.41 0.86 -11.91
N LYS A 15 16.03 1.29 -13.03
CA LYS A 15 15.35 1.95 -14.16
C LYS A 15 14.31 1.07 -14.87
N GLU A 16 14.41 -0.23 -14.74
CA GLU A 16 13.47 -1.20 -15.35
C GLU A 16 12.24 -1.44 -14.47
N GLY A 17 12.27 -0.96 -13.23
CA GLY A 17 11.18 -1.08 -12.29
C GLY A 17 10.75 -2.51 -12.02
N ILE A 18 9.50 -2.69 -11.64
CA ILE A 18 8.93 -4.03 -11.37
C ILE A 18 8.80 -4.88 -12.65
N GLN A 19 8.66 -4.26 -13.82
CA GLN A 19 8.56 -4.97 -15.08
C GLN A 19 9.85 -5.74 -15.40
N GLY A 20 11.02 -5.15 -15.16
CA GLY A 20 12.31 -5.84 -15.32
C GLY A 20 12.43 -7.05 -14.39
N ALA A 21 11.98 -6.92 -13.14
CA ALA A 21 11.96 -8.03 -12.18
C ALA A 21 11.02 -9.17 -12.62
N ILE A 22 9.83 -8.86 -13.13
CA ILE A 22 8.88 -9.84 -13.66
C ILE A 22 9.47 -10.58 -14.86
N GLN A 23 10.11 -9.85 -15.77
CA GLN A 23 10.72 -10.45 -16.96
C GLN A 23 11.84 -11.42 -16.57
N LEU A 24 12.77 -11.00 -15.70
CA LEU A 24 13.85 -11.88 -15.22
C LEU A 24 13.30 -13.11 -14.49
N ALA A 25 12.26 -12.95 -13.67
CA ALA A 25 11.63 -14.06 -12.97
C ALA A 25 11.05 -15.09 -13.94
N LYS A 26 10.41 -14.67 -15.05
CA LYS A 26 9.91 -15.56 -16.11
C LYS A 26 11.04 -16.31 -16.80
N GLU A 27 12.15 -15.65 -17.09
CA GLU A 27 13.35 -16.27 -17.70
C GLU A 27 13.98 -17.32 -16.79
N LEU A 28 14.08 -17.02 -15.48
CA LEU A 28 14.60 -17.96 -14.49
C LEU A 28 13.72 -19.21 -14.37
N VAL A 29 12.40 -19.05 -14.29
CA VAL A 29 11.49 -20.19 -14.24
C VAL A 29 11.57 -21.06 -15.49
N ALA A 30 11.77 -20.45 -16.66
CA ALA A 30 11.93 -21.21 -17.90
C ALA A 30 13.25 -22.00 -17.98
N SER A 31 14.29 -21.57 -17.25
CA SER A 31 15.64 -22.14 -17.28
C SER A 31 15.96 -23.10 -16.13
N VAL A 32 15.22 -23.03 -15.03
CA VAL A 32 15.46 -23.82 -13.81
C VAL A 32 14.42 -24.94 -13.68
N PRO A 33 14.84 -26.22 -13.69
CA PRO A 33 13.91 -27.34 -13.51
C PRO A 33 13.13 -27.24 -12.20
N ASN A 34 11.83 -27.51 -12.25
CA ASN A 34 10.91 -27.46 -11.09
C ASN A 34 10.77 -26.10 -10.44
N ALA A 35 11.19 -25.01 -11.09
CA ALA A 35 10.94 -23.66 -10.60
C ALA A 35 9.46 -23.30 -10.73
N TYR A 36 8.96 -22.51 -9.78
CA TYR A 36 7.60 -22.02 -9.77
C TYR A 36 7.57 -20.52 -9.46
N LEU A 37 6.82 -19.75 -10.25
CA LEU A 37 6.62 -18.33 -10.05
C LEU A 37 5.26 -18.07 -9.39
N LEU A 38 5.26 -17.48 -8.20
CA LEU A 38 4.03 -17.21 -7.43
C LEU A 38 3.10 -16.18 -8.10
N GLN A 39 3.64 -15.29 -8.93
CA GLN A 39 2.89 -14.34 -9.75
C GLN A 39 1.88 -13.49 -8.96
N GLN A 40 2.36 -12.71 -8.01
CA GLN A 40 1.50 -11.91 -7.11
C GLN A 40 0.51 -10.96 -7.82
N PHE A 41 0.78 -10.58 -9.08
CA PHE A 41 -0.09 -9.71 -9.86
C PHE A 41 -1.19 -10.46 -10.65
N ASP A 42 -1.06 -11.78 -10.77
CA ASP A 42 -1.93 -12.64 -11.57
C ASP A 42 -2.59 -13.76 -10.74
N ASN A 43 -1.98 -14.15 -9.63
CA ASN A 43 -2.43 -15.28 -8.81
C ASN A 43 -3.65 -14.90 -7.97
N LEU A 44 -4.78 -15.50 -8.26
CA LEU A 44 -6.05 -15.24 -7.56
C LEU A 44 -6.05 -15.63 -6.08
N SER A 45 -5.12 -16.48 -5.62
CA SER A 45 -4.94 -16.75 -4.19
C SER A 45 -4.55 -15.50 -3.40
N ASN A 46 -4.00 -14.46 -4.06
CA ASN A 46 -3.68 -13.19 -3.43
C ASN A 46 -4.95 -12.47 -2.92
N PRO A 47 -5.93 -12.07 -3.76
CA PRO A 47 -7.17 -11.49 -3.23
C PRO A 47 -7.99 -12.47 -2.40
N GLU A 48 -7.96 -13.77 -2.72
CA GLU A 48 -8.73 -14.80 -1.99
C GLU A 48 -8.34 -14.87 -0.51
N ILE A 49 -7.04 -14.82 -0.17
CA ILE A 49 -6.62 -14.87 1.23
C ILE A 49 -7.10 -13.63 1.99
N HIS A 50 -7.08 -12.46 1.37
CA HIS A 50 -7.59 -11.23 2.00
C HIS A 50 -9.11 -11.24 2.17
N GLU A 51 -9.84 -11.89 1.24
CA GLU A 51 -11.28 -12.10 1.37
C GLU A 51 -11.62 -13.01 2.56
N LYS A 52 -10.83 -14.09 2.76
CA LYS A 52 -11.06 -15.11 3.79
C LYS A 52 -10.50 -14.77 5.17
N THR A 53 -9.58 -13.83 5.29
CA THR A 53 -8.91 -13.51 6.56
C THR A 53 -8.97 -12.01 6.87
N THR A 54 -8.21 -11.17 6.19
CA THR A 54 -8.10 -9.73 6.46
C THR A 54 -9.48 -9.04 6.52
N ALA A 55 -10.37 -9.41 5.62
CA ALA A 55 -11.72 -8.82 5.55
C ALA A 55 -12.60 -9.25 6.72
N GLU A 56 -12.48 -10.50 7.15
CA GLU A 56 -13.19 -11.01 8.32
C GLU A 56 -12.70 -10.34 9.60
N GLU A 57 -11.37 -10.24 9.78
CA GLU A 57 -10.74 -9.53 10.90
C GLU A 57 -11.23 -8.06 10.96
N ILE A 58 -11.22 -7.34 9.83
CA ILE A 58 -11.74 -5.97 9.77
C ILE A 58 -13.22 -5.92 10.18
N TRP A 59 -14.03 -6.84 9.69
CA TRP A 59 -15.45 -6.88 10.00
C TRP A 59 -15.74 -7.14 11.47
N GLU A 60 -15.02 -8.08 12.08
CA GLU A 60 -15.13 -8.44 13.50
C GLU A 60 -14.67 -7.31 14.39
N ASP A 61 -13.47 -6.76 14.14
CA ASP A 61 -12.88 -5.64 14.90
C ASP A 61 -13.75 -4.37 14.87
N CYS A 62 -14.48 -4.17 13.78
CA CYS A 62 -15.41 -3.05 13.62
C CYS A 62 -16.83 -3.36 14.13
N GLU A 63 -17.10 -4.58 14.63
CA GLU A 63 -18.44 -5.04 15.00
C GLU A 63 -19.46 -4.87 13.84
N GLY A 64 -19.00 -5.06 12.60
CA GLY A 64 -19.78 -4.83 11.39
C GLY A 64 -20.14 -3.38 11.10
N LYS A 65 -19.54 -2.43 11.81
CA LYS A 65 -19.86 -0.99 11.73
C LYS A 65 -18.71 -0.24 11.07
N LEU A 66 -18.64 -0.25 9.74
CA LEU A 66 -17.73 0.57 8.95
C LEU A 66 -18.45 1.15 7.73
N ASP A 67 -18.04 2.32 7.30
CA ASP A 67 -18.65 3.05 6.18
C ASP A 67 -17.74 3.04 4.95
N ALA A 68 -16.43 2.98 5.14
CA ALA A 68 -15.49 2.93 4.03
C ALA A 68 -14.21 2.16 4.35
N LEU A 69 -13.60 1.59 3.29
CA LEU A 69 -12.26 1.00 3.26
C LEU A 69 -11.35 1.84 2.35
N ILE A 70 -10.16 2.18 2.84
CA ILE A 70 -9.13 2.91 2.09
C ILE A 70 -7.85 2.06 2.05
N ALA A 71 -7.32 1.78 0.88
CA ALA A 71 -6.08 1.02 0.72
C ALA A 71 -5.24 1.48 -0.47
N GLY A 72 -3.93 1.49 -0.29
CA GLY A 72 -2.97 1.67 -1.37
C GLY A 72 -2.94 0.46 -2.31
N VAL A 73 -2.81 0.69 -3.61
CA VAL A 73 -2.82 -0.36 -4.62
C VAL A 73 -1.40 -0.66 -5.12
N GLY A 74 -0.84 -1.77 -4.63
CA GLY A 74 0.34 -2.42 -5.21
C GLY A 74 -0.09 -3.50 -6.19
N THR A 75 -0.36 -4.71 -5.70
CA THR A 75 -0.99 -5.79 -6.49
C THR A 75 -2.52 -5.61 -6.60
N GLY A 76 -3.13 -4.93 -5.65
CA GLY A 76 -4.57 -4.83 -5.55
C GLY A 76 -5.26 -6.01 -4.85
N GLY A 77 -4.48 -7.01 -4.38
CA GLY A 77 -5.04 -8.18 -3.71
C GLY A 77 -5.81 -7.84 -2.44
N THR A 78 -5.23 -7.02 -1.57
CA THR A 78 -5.87 -6.62 -0.31
C THR A 78 -7.19 -5.89 -0.53
N ILE A 79 -7.19 -4.85 -1.36
CA ILE A 79 -8.40 -4.05 -1.60
C ILE A 79 -9.48 -4.86 -2.30
N THR A 80 -9.11 -5.71 -3.26
CA THR A 80 -10.05 -6.57 -3.98
C THR A 80 -10.71 -7.60 -3.05
N GLY A 81 -9.90 -8.35 -2.29
CA GLY A 81 -10.41 -9.37 -1.38
C GLY A 81 -11.28 -8.77 -0.28
N CYS A 82 -10.79 -7.72 0.38
CA CYS A 82 -11.55 -7.04 1.43
C CYS A 82 -12.85 -6.43 0.88
N ALA A 83 -12.81 -5.78 -0.29
CA ALA A 83 -14.00 -5.17 -0.87
C ALA A 83 -15.08 -6.19 -1.22
N ARG A 84 -14.71 -7.34 -1.79
CA ARG A 84 -15.65 -8.41 -2.10
C ARG A 84 -16.42 -8.86 -0.86
N PHE A 85 -15.71 -9.21 0.19
CA PHE A 85 -16.32 -9.66 1.45
C PHE A 85 -17.15 -8.55 2.11
N LEU A 86 -16.59 -7.36 2.27
CA LEU A 86 -17.25 -6.26 2.98
C LEU A 86 -18.52 -5.79 2.26
N LYS A 87 -18.49 -5.69 0.93
CA LYS A 87 -19.69 -5.32 0.13
C LYS A 87 -20.75 -6.42 0.10
N GLN A 88 -20.38 -7.69 0.25
CA GLN A 88 -21.36 -8.78 0.48
C GLN A 88 -22.08 -8.61 1.82
N LYS A 89 -21.36 -8.21 2.88
CA LYS A 89 -21.95 -7.93 4.19
C LYS A 89 -22.79 -6.66 4.20
N ASN A 90 -22.29 -5.60 3.57
CA ASN A 90 -22.97 -4.30 3.47
C ASN A 90 -22.62 -3.60 2.14
N PRO A 91 -23.53 -3.63 1.14
CA PRO A 91 -23.29 -3.01 -0.17
C PRO A 91 -23.12 -1.49 -0.14
N LYS A 92 -23.39 -0.82 0.98
CA LYS A 92 -23.22 0.64 1.14
C LYS A 92 -21.79 1.03 1.49
N ILE A 93 -20.94 0.07 1.87
CA ILE A 93 -19.52 0.35 2.18
C ILE A 93 -18.84 0.88 0.92
N LYS A 94 -18.17 2.02 1.07
CA LYS A 94 -17.39 2.65 0.01
C LYS A 94 -15.95 2.15 0.02
N VAL A 95 -15.35 1.99 -1.15
CA VAL A 95 -13.99 1.47 -1.31
C VAL A 95 -13.16 2.47 -2.11
N PHE A 96 -12.10 2.99 -1.47
CA PHE A 96 -11.21 3.99 -2.03
C PHE A 96 -9.82 3.39 -2.29
N ALA A 97 -9.44 3.33 -3.55
CA ALA A 97 -8.10 2.94 -3.95
C ALA A 97 -7.15 4.14 -3.91
N VAL A 98 -5.91 3.93 -3.48
CA VAL A 98 -4.91 4.99 -3.43
C VAL A 98 -3.78 4.68 -4.41
N GLU A 99 -3.45 5.66 -5.25
CA GLU A 99 -2.33 5.60 -6.20
C GLU A 99 -1.45 6.85 -6.13
N PRO A 100 -0.18 6.79 -6.60
CA PRO A 100 0.68 7.97 -6.69
C PRO A 100 0.19 8.95 -7.76
N SER A 101 0.15 10.25 -7.44
CA SER A 101 -0.26 11.30 -8.40
C SER A 101 0.62 11.36 -9.64
N SER A 102 1.91 10.99 -9.53
CA SER A 102 2.86 10.96 -10.64
C SER A 102 2.80 9.68 -11.48
N SER A 103 2.01 8.68 -11.05
CA SER A 103 1.78 7.42 -11.77
C SER A 103 0.30 7.01 -11.68
N PRO A 104 -0.64 7.86 -12.18
CA PRO A 104 -2.07 7.71 -11.95
C PRO A 104 -2.72 6.73 -12.93
N VAL A 105 -2.20 5.50 -12.98
CA VAL A 105 -2.59 4.47 -13.98
C VAL A 105 -4.00 3.97 -13.75
N LEU A 106 -4.43 3.83 -12.49
CA LEU A 106 -5.80 3.41 -12.16
C LEU A 106 -6.84 4.47 -12.56
N SER A 107 -6.43 5.74 -12.56
CA SER A 107 -7.24 6.87 -13.04
C SER A 107 -7.13 7.11 -14.56
N GLY A 108 -6.51 6.19 -15.32
CA GLY A 108 -6.36 6.29 -16.78
C GLY A 108 -5.19 7.16 -17.26
N GLY A 109 -4.27 7.55 -16.37
CA GLY A 109 -3.06 8.29 -16.72
C GLY A 109 -1.88 7.37 -17.07
N ASN A 110 -0.75 8.00 -17.38
CA ASN A 110 0.48 7.27 -17.71
C ASN A 110 1.29 6.85 -16.47
N PRO A 111 2.03 5.73 -16.53
CA PRO A 111 2.97 5.38 -15.49
C PRO A 111 4.09 6.42 -15.38
N GLY A 112 4.53 6.67 -14.14
CA GLY A 112 5.61 7.62 -13.86
C GLY A 112 6.40 7.23 -12.61
N SER A 113 7.56 7.86 -12.42
CA SER A 113 8.39 7.65 -11.23
C SER A 113 7.78 8.33 -10.01
N HIS A 114 7.81 7.64 -8.87
CA HIS A 114 7.35 8.13 -7.57
C HIS A 114 8.15 7.52 -6.42
N ALA A 115 8.06 8.12 -5.24
CA ALA A 115 8.76 7.68 -4.03
C ALA A 115 7.86 6.89 -3.05
N ILE A 116 6.60 6.62 -3.38
CA ILE A 116 5.68 5.85 -2.54
C ILE A 116 5.88 4.35 -2.81
N GLN A 117 6.90 3.75 -2.19
CA GLN A 117 7.21 2.33 -2.37
C GLN A 117 6.05 1.44 -1.92
N GLY A 118 5.81 0.37 -2.69
CA GLY A 118 4.81 -0.65 -2.39
C GLY A 118 3.47 -0.46 -3.12
N ILE A 119 3.22 0.72 -3.71
CA ILE A 119 2.03 0.99 -4.55
C ILE A 119 2.45 1.53 -5.92
N GLY A 120 1.52 1.66 -6.84
CA GLY A 120 1.77 2.26 -8.15
C GLY A 120 2.69 1.43 -9.04
N ALA A 121 2.34 0.19 -9.34
CA ALA A 121 3.14 -0.74 -10.15
C ALA A 121 3.37 -0.29 -11.60
N GLY A 122 2.70 0.77 -12.06
CA GLY A 122 2.80 1.30 -13.43
C GLY A 122 1.90 0.57 -14.44
N PHE A 123 1.05 -0.32 -13.99
CA PHE A 123 0.03 -1.04 -14.76
C PHE A 123 -1.14 -1.43 -13.86
N ILE A 124 -2.27 -1.83 -14.45
CA ILE A 124 -3.42 -2.38 -13.71
C ILE A 124 -3.19 -3.88 -13.53
N PRO A 125 -3.01 -4.38 -12.28
CA PRO A 125 -2.81 -5.81 -12.03
C PRO A 125 -4.05 -6.64 -12.38
N ASN A 126 -3.84 -7.88 -12.87
CA ASN A 126 -4.94 -8.77 -13.21
C ASN A 126 -5.78 -9.22 -11.99
N VAL A 127 -5.17 -9.25 -10.79
CA VAL A 127 -5.90 -9.59 -9.55
C VAL A 127 -6.72 -8.42 -9.00
N LEU A 128 -6.54 -7.20 -9.51
CA LEU A 128 -7.30 -6.03 -9.09
C LEU A 128 -8.67 -6.01 -9.77
N ASP A 129 -9.73 -6.04 -8.97
CA ASP A 129 -11.10 -5.90 -9.44
C ASP A 129 -11.56 -4.45 -9.34
N MET A 130 -11.43 -3.71 -10.45
CA MET A 130 -11.82 -2.30 -10.53
C MET A 130 -13.31 -2.07 -10.27
N ASN A 131 -14.18 -3.09 -10.47
CA ASN A 131 -15.62 -2.96 -10.20
C ASN A 131 -15.94 -2.88 -8.70
N GLN A 132 -15.01 -3.26 -7.84
CA GLN A 132 -15.15 -3.12 -6.39
C GLN A 132 -14.80 -1.72 -5.88
N ILE A 133 -14.11 -0.90 -6.69
CA ILE A 133 -13.58 0.41 -6.30
C ILE A 133 -14.61 1.50 -6.64
N ASP A 134 -14.99 2.29 -5.65
CA ASP A 134 -15.93 3.41 -5.84
C ASP A 134 -15.18 4.67 -6.34
N GLU A 135 -13.97 4.90 -5.86
CA GLU A 135 -13.15 6.05 -6.26
C GLU A 135 -11.64 5.74 -6.15
N VAL A 136 -10.83 6.37 -7.00
CA VAL A 136 -9.36 6.32 -6.95
C VAL A 136 -8.82 7.68 -6.51
N ILE A 137 -8.09 7.69 -5.38
CA ILE A 137 -7.54 8.90 -4.78
C ILE A 137 -6.04 8.99 -5.07
N ARG A 138 -5.64 10.09 -5.69
CA ARG A 138 -4.25 10.38 -6.03
C ARG A 138 -3.56 11.13 -4.90
N ILE A 139 -2.40 10.62 -4.46
CA ILE A 139 -1.57 11.21 -3.41
C ILE A 139 -0.16 11.46 -3.95
N ASN A 140 0.40 12.63 -3.68
CA ASN A 140 1.78 12.93 -4.07
C ASN A 140 2.78 12.46 -3.01
N ASP A 141 4.06 12.35 -3.42
CA ASP A 141 5.14 11.82 -2.59
C ASP A 141 5.32 12.60 -1.29
N ASN A 142 5.32 13.93 -1.37
CA ASN A 142 5.53 14.78 -0.20
C ASN A 142 4.38 14.64 0.81
N GLU A 143 3.15 14.65 0.34
CA GLU A 143 1.96 14.46 1.16
C GLU A 143 1.99 13.11 1.89
N ALA A 144 2.36 12.03 1.17
CA ALA A 144 2.51 10.70 1.75
C ALA A 144 3.57 10.66 2.85
N MET A 145 4.74 11.27 2.61
CA MET A 145 5.83 11.32 3.58
C MET A 145 5.49 12.19 4.79
N ASP A 146 4.85 13.35 4.57
CA ASP A 146 4.47 14.25 5.65
C ASP A 146 3.44 13.60 6.59
N ILE A 147 2.41 12.98 6.05
CA ILE A 147 1.41 12.27 6.85
C ILE A 147 2.05 11.06 7.56
N GLY A 148 2.93 10.30 6.90
CA GLY A 148 3.64 9.19 7.56
C GLY A 148 4.50 9.66 8.75
N ARG A 149 5.17 10.81 8.65
CA ARG A 149 5.90 11.44 9.77
C ARG A 149 4.98 11.90 10.88
N ARG A 150 3.82 12.47 10.53
CA ARG A 150 2.80 12.88 11.51
C ARG A 150 2.23 11.70 12.26
N LEU A 151 1.92 10.60 11.58
CA LEU A 151 1.47 9.35 12.22
C LEU A 151 2.44 8.87 13.29
N ALA A 152 3.75 8.87 12.99
CA ALA A 152 4.77 8.49 13.97
C ALA A 152 4.82 9.45 15.16
N LYS A 153 4.72 10.77 14.92
CA LYS A 153 4.89 11.80 15.95
C LYS A 153 3.63 12.04 16.78
N GLU A 154 2.47 12.02 16.14
CA GLU A 154 1.19 12.45 16.73
C GLU A 154 0.41 11.25 17.29
N GLU A 155 0.50 10.07 16.63
CA GLU A 155 -0.25 8.87 16.98
C GLU A 155 0.63 7.71 17.50
N GLY A 156 1.96 7.86 17.48
CA GLY A 156 2.87 6.77 17.86
C GLY A 156 2.94 5.62 16.85
N LEU A 157 2.40 5.79 15.65
CA LEU A 157 2.33 4.78 14.60
C LEU A 157 3.49 4.94 13.61
N LEU A 158 4.62 4.30 13.90
CA LEU A 158 5.77 4.29 12.99
C LEU A 158 5.47 3.37 11.80
N SER A 159 4.99 3.95 10.71
CA SER A 159 4.53 3.24 9.51
C SER A 159 5.26 3.70 8.24
N GLY A 160 5.14 2.92 7.16
CA GLY A 160 5.80 3.19 5.89
C GLY A 160 5.13 4.29 5.07
N VAL A 161 5.80 4.72 3.98
CA VAL A 161 5.34 5.81 3.11
C VAL A 161 3.99 5.53 2.46
N SER A 162 3.69 4.29 2.08
CA SER A 162 2.39 3.92 1.52
C SER A 162 1.26 3.97 2.55
N SER A 163 1.57 3.74 3.83
CA SER A 163 0.64 3.98 4.94
C SER A 163 0.32 5.46 5.07
N GLY A 164 1.33 6.33 4.96
CA GLY A 164 1.13 7.78 4.92
C GLY A 164 0.24 8.20 3.75
N ALA A 165 0.41 7.61 2.57
CA ALA A 165 -0.46 7.85 1.42
C ALA A 165 -1.91 7.41 1.69
N ALA A 166 -2.11 6.23 2.28
CA ALA A 166 -3.45 5.74 2.61
C ALA A 166 -4.17 6.63 3.63
N VAL A 167 -3.46 7.10 4.67
CA VAL A 167 -4.03 8.04 5.65
C VAL A 167 -4.27 9.41 5.04
N ALA A 168 -3.40 9.91 4.17
CA ALA A 168 -3.64 11.16 3.45
C ALA A 168 -4.94 11.10 2.63
N ALA A 169 -5.17 9.97 1.94
CA ALA A 169 -6.42 9.72 1.23
C ALA A 169 -7.63 9.68 2.19
N ALA A 170 -7.48 8.99 3.33
CA ALA A 170 -8.55 8.91 4.33
C ALA A 170 -8.92 10.30 4.90
N LEU A 171 -7.94 11.17 5.11
CA LEU A 171 -8.19 12.55 5.53
C LEU A 171 -8.97 13.35 4.46
N LYS A 172 -8.66 13.13 3.16
CA LYS A 172 -9.43 13.75 2.07
C LYS A 172 -10.87 13.25 2.04
N VAL A 173 -11.09 11.94 2.19
CA VAL A 173 -12.43 11.34 2.25
C VAL A 173 -13.18 11.83 3.48
N GLY A 174 -12.56 11.78 4.67
CA GLY A 174 -13.19 12.16 5.93
C GLY A 174 -13.59 13.63 6.02
N ASN A 175 -12.97 14.51 5.22
CA ASN A 175 -13.35 15.91 5.09
C ASN A 175 -14.57 16.15 4.18
N GLN A 176 -15.03 15.14 3.46
CA GLN A 176 -16.25 15.25 2.66
C GLN A 176 -17.50 15.19 3.57
N PRO A 177 -18.52 16.03 3.34
CA PRO A 177 -19.69 16.10 4.23
C PRO A 177 -20.40 14.75 4.42
N GLU A 178 -20.43 13.91 3.40
CA GLU A 178 -21.05 12.58 3.41
C GLU A 178 -20.35 11.57 4.33
N PHE A 179 -19.07 11.83 4.67
CA PHE A 179 -18.29 11.01 5.59
C PHE A 179 -18.17 11.62 7.00
N ALA A 180 -18.89 12.69 7.30
CA ALA A 180 -18.95 13.26 8.65
C ALA A 180 -19.49 12.22 9.65
N ASN A 181 -18.75 11.97 10.73
CA ASN A 181 -19.05 10.96 11.76
C ASN A 181 -19.10 9.51 11.22
N LYS A 182 -18.45 9.24 10.08
CA LYS A 182 -18.35 7.92 9.50
C LYS A 182 -17.07 7.20 9.97
N ARG A 183 -17.14 5.86 10.04
CA ARG A 183 -15.99 5.04 10.37
C ARG A 183 -15.25 4.63 9.09
N LEU A 184 -14.04 5.13 8.95
CA LEU A 184 -13.15 4.86 7.82
C LEU A 184 -12.05 3.88 8.28
N ILE A 185 -11.89 2.78 7.57
CA ILE A 185 -10.82 1.81 7.80
C ILE A 185 -9.70 2.06 6.81
N VAL A 186 -8.47 2.13 7.31
CA VAL A 186 -7.28 2.42 6.50
C VAL A 186 -6.26 1.30 6.67
N ILE A 187 -5.81 0.73 5.56
CA ILE A 187 -4.77 -0.30 5.58
C ILE A 187 -3.39 0.35 5.69
N LEU A 188 -2.63 -0.01 6.73
CA LEU A 188 -1.24 0.41 6.97
C LEU A 188 -0.31 -0.81 6.72
N PRO A 189 0.22 -1.00 5.50
CA PRO A 189 0.78 -2.30 5.09
C PRO A 189 2.19 -2.59 5.61
N SER A 190 2.94 -1.59 6.08
CA SER A 190 4.33 -1.79 6.50
C SER A 190 4.76 -0.86 7.63
N PHE A 191 5.72 -1.34 8.44
CA PHE A 191 6.37 -0.56 9.50
C PHE A 191 7.40 0.43 8.93
N GLY A 192 7.65 1.51 9.68
CA GLY A 192 8.54 2.60 9.25
C GLY A 192 10.03 2.27 9.28
N GLU A 193 10.46 1.25 10.04
CA GLU A 193 11.88 0.86 10.16
C GLU A 193 12.53 0.56 8.80
N ARG A 194 11.76 0.04 7.85
CA ARG A 194 12.22 -0.21 6.48
C ARG A 194 12.60 1.08 5.73
N TYR A 195 12.07 2.22 6.17
CA TYR A 195 12.17 3.51 5.47
C TYR A 195 13.11 4.52 6.16
N LEU A 196 13.76 4.14 7.27
CA LEU A 196 14.63 5.04 8.04
C LEU A 196 15.79 5.64 7.22
N SER A 197 16.26 4.93 6.19
CA SER A 197 17.31 5.38 5.27
C SER A 197 16.77 6.10 4.02
N THR A 198 15.46 6.28 3.90
CA THR A 198 14.82 6.96 2.77
C THR A 198 14.60 8.45 3.07
N THR A 199 14.27 9.23 2.04
CA THR A 199 13.93 10.66 2.16
C THR A 199 12.77 10.93 3.11
N MET A 200 11.93 9.94 3.41
CA MET A 200 10.86 10.06 4.39
C MET A 200 11.40 10.47 5.78
N PHE A 201 12.53 9.92 6.21
CA PHE A 201 13.10 10.19 7.53
C PHE A 201 14.43 10.92 7.51
N THR A 202 15.27 10.75 6.48
CA THR A 202 16.59 11.42 6.41
C THR A 202 16.49 12.93 6.24
N SER A 203 15.36 13.45 5.78
CA SER A 203 15.10 14.90 5.69
C SER A 203 14.70 15.54 7.02
N ILE A 204 14.52 14.77 8.09
CA ILE A 204 14.23 15.32 9.42
C ILE A 204 15.51 15.86 10.01
N PRO A 205 15.62 17.20 10.27
CA PRO A 205 16.82 17.75 10.85
C PRO A 205 17.02 17.21 12.28
N ALA A 206 18.26 16.80 12.58
CA ALA A 206 18.63 16.46 13.95
C ALA A 206 18.47 17.72 14.83
N LYS A 207 17.60 17.65 15.84
CA LYS A 207 17.54 18.71 16.86
C LYS A 207 18.72 18.51 17.78
N PRO A 208 19.59 19.53 17.99
CA PRO A 208 20.62 19.44 19.01
C PRO A 208 19.97 19.20 20.37
N VAL A 209 20.41 18.17 21.06
CA VAL A 209 20.01 17.94 22.45
C VAL A 209 20.63 19.08 23.25
N LYS A 210 19.81 19.96 23.82
CA LYS A 210 20.28 20.97 24.77
C LYS A 210 20.67 20.26 26.05
N GLY A 211 21.94 20.28 26.39
CA GLY A 211 22.47 19.78 27.67
C GLY A 211 23.04 18.35 27.56
N ASN A 212 24.27 18.22 27.09
CA ASN A 212 25.11 17.07 27.42
C ASN A 212 25.72 17.31 28.83
N GLU A 213 24.92 17.12 29.86
CA GLU A 213 25.42 17.03 31.24
C GLU A 213 25.55 15.57 31.75
N TYR A 214 25.41 14.58 30.85
CA TYR A 214 25.49 13.16 31.20
C TYR A 214 26.34 12.38 30.19
N LEU A 215 27.59 12.81 29.98
CA LEU A 215 28.69 11.95 29.49
C LEU A 215 29.99 12.29 30.21
#